data_152d8a745654c2488f034e862f932a76
#
_entry.id   152d8a745654c2488f034e862f932a76
#
_cell.length_a   1.000
_cell.length_b   1.000
_cell.length_c   1.000
_cell.angle_alpha   90.00
_cell.angle_beta   90.00
_cell.angle_gamma   90.00
#
_symmetry.space_group_name_H-M   'P 1'
#
loop_
_entity.id
_entity.type
_entity.pdbx_description
1 polymer ?
#
loop_
_entity_poly.entity_id
_entity_poly.type
_entity_poly.pdbx_seq_one_letter_code
_entity_poly.pdbx_strand_id
1 'polypeptide(L)'
;MTLGWQELIVKYTGASSETLLIEFKKIKDFLLSTRPTAVNLAWAVNKMYMQVVALTKEQRSLQDIGTALENLACRIYQDDIAINRQIGIHGAALLPQQASILTHCNAGTLATCGWGTALGVV
;
A
#
# COMPACT_ATOMS: atom_id res chain seq x y z
N MET A 1 -1.39 6.11 5.73
CA MET A 1 -0.52 7.13 5.10
C MET A 1 -1.32 8.36 4.64
N THR A 2 -2.30 8.24 3.74
CA THR A 2 -3.07 9.39 3.22
C THR A 2 -3.79 10.17 4.31
N LEU A 3 -4.59 9.51 5.16
CA LEU A 3 -5.24 10.15 6.31
C LEU A 3 -4.24 10.81 7.25
N GLY A 4 -3.14 10.13 7.54
CA GLY A 4 -2.09 10.70 8.39
C GLY A 4 -1.46 11.97 7.79
N TRP A 5 -1.32 12.07 6.48
CA TRP A 5 -0.88 13.30 5.82
C TRP A 5 -1.89 14.43 6.00
N GLN A 6 -3.19 14.15 5.79
CA GLN A 6 -4.27 15.13 5.99
C GLN A 6 -4.31 15.64 7.42
N GLU A 7 -4.20 14.76 8.41
CA GLU A 7 -4.12 15.15 9.83
C GLU A 7 -2.91 16.04 10.13
N LEU A 8 -1.73 15.71 9.56
CA LEU A 8 -0.53 16.51 9.76
C LEU A 8 -0.67 17.92 9.21
N ILE A 9 -1.24 18.10 8.03
CA ILE A 9 -1.46 19.43 7.44
C ILE A 9 -2.33 20.30 8.35
N VAL A 10 -3.39 19.72 8.92
CA VAL A 10 -4.28 20.43 9.84
C VAL A 10 -3.58 20.74 11.16
N LYS A 11 -2.93 19.74 11.76
CA LYS A 11 -2.28 19.85 13.08
C LYS A 11 -1.10 20.81 13.08
N TYR A 12 -0.33 20.84 11.99
CA TYR A 12 0.88 21.63 11.87
C TYR A 12 0.72 22.75 10.83
N THR A 13 -0.42 23.44 10.87
CA THR A 13 -0.70 24.56 9.97
C THR A 13 0.41 25.62 10.06
N GLY A 14 1.03 25.95 8.92
CA GLY A 14 2.14 26.91 8.85
C GLY A 14 3.53 26.33 9.17
N ALA A 15 3.64 25.04 9.45
CA ALA A 15 4.94 24.40 9.64
C ALA A 15 5.71 24.25 8.31
N SER A 16 7.04 24.16 8.41
CA SER A 16 7.88 23.88 7.26
C SER A 16 7.65 22.48 6.69
N SER A 17 7.92 22.31 5.40
CA SER A 17 7.87 21.00 4.74
C SER A 17 8.79 19.97 5.41
N GLU A 18 9.92 20.41 5.97
CA GLU A 18 10.83 19.53 6.72
C GLU A 18 10.19 18.98 7.99
N THR A 19 9.50 19.84 8.74
CA THR A 19 8.75 19.42 9.94
C THR A 19 7.68 18.38 9.58
N LEU A 20 6.92 18.62 8.52
CA LEU A 20 5.91 17.70 8.04
C LEU A 20 6.51 16.36 7.61
N LEU A 21 7.66 16.36 6.94
CA LEU A 21 8.36 15.12 6.55
C LEU A 21 8.82 14.31 7.78
N ILE A 22 9.33 14.97 8.83
CA ILE A 22 9.74 14.31 10.06
C ILE A 22 8.54 13.63 10.72
N GLU A 23 7.42 14.34 10.85
CA GLU A 23 6.21 13.79 11.44
C GLU A 23 5.59 12.66 10.58
N PHE A 24 5.60 12.84 9.27
CA PHE A 24 5.13 11.80 8.34
C PHE A 24 6.00 10.54 8.38
N LYS A 25 7.31 10.70 8.59
CA LYS A 25 8.21 9.57 8.84
C LYS A 25 7.83 8.79 10.09
N LYS A 26 7.41 9.46 11.17
CA LYS A 26 6.94 8.77 12.38
C LYS A 26 5.71 7.90 12.10
N ILE A 27 4.75 8.40 11.30
CA ILE A 27 3.59 7.61 10.86
C ILE A 27 4.04 6.38 10.06
N LYS A 28 4.98 6.57 9.13
CA LYS A 28 5.58 5.47 8.37
C LYS A 28 6.18 4.41 9.30
N ASP A 29 7.05 4.83 10.21
CA ASP A 29 7.78 3.93 11.10
C ASP A 29 6.81 3.19 12.05
N PHE A 30 5.78 3.87 12.54
CA PHE A 30 4.72 3.25 13.33
C PHE A 30 3.98 2.16 12.54
N LEU A 31 3.55 2.43 11.30
CA LEU A 31 2.87 1.43 10.48
C LEU A 31 3.76 0.21 10.21
N LEU A 32 5.04 0.43 9.92
CA LEU A 32 6.00 -0.66 9.71
C LEU A 32 6.20 -1.53 10.97
N SER A 33 6.17 -0.91 12.15
CA SER A 33 6.34 -1.63 13.42
C SER A 33 5.17 -2.56 13.75
N THR A 34 3.98 -2.32 13.20
CA THR A 34 2.78 -3.14 13.48
C THR A 34 2.88 -4.56 12.91
N ARG A 35 3.59 -4.71 11.78
CA ARG A 35 3.80 -6.00 11.11
C ARG A 35 5.19 -6.07 10.48
N PRO A 36 6.26 -6.29 11.27
CA PRO A 36 7.64 -6.17 10.80
C PRO A 36 8.02 -7.13 9.66
N THR A 37 7.32 -8.25 9.54
CA THR A 37 7.57 -9.29 8.51
C THR A 37 6.67 -9.14 7.27
N ALA A 38 5.73 -8.19 7.27
CA ALA A 38 4.78 -8.02 6.18
C ALA A 38 5.40 -7.23 5.00
N VAL A 39 5.92 -7.95 4.02
CA VAL A 39 6.65 -7.39 2.86
C VAL A 39 5.79 -6.39 2.09
N ASN A 40 4.53 -6.71 1.79
CA ASN A 40 3.63 -5.82 1.02
C ASN A 40 3.28 -4.54 1.78
N LEU A 41 3.10 -4.62 3.11
CA LEU A 41 2.90 -3.43 3.92
C LEU A 41 4.12 -2.51 3.83
N ALA A 42 5.31 -3.06 4.00
CA ALA A 42 6.55 -2.31 3.93
C ALA A 42 6.75 -1.67 2.55
N TRP A 43 6.49 -2.42 1.47
CA TRP A 43 6.56 -1.92 0.11
C TRP A 43 5.58 -0.74 -0.12
N ALA A 44 4.31 -0.90 0.22
CA ALA A 44 3.30 0.13 0.00
C ALA A 44 3.58 1.40 0.81
N VAL A 45 3.90 1.25 2.11
CA VAL A 45 4.20 2.36 3.01
C VAL A 45 5.44 3.13 2.56
N ASN A 46 6.51 2.42 2.17
CA ASN A 46 7.72 3.05 1.65
C ASN A 46 7.47 3.77 0.31
N LYS A 47 6.71 3.17 -0.61
CA LYS A 47 6.34 3.78 -1.89
C LYS A 47 5.60 5.10 -1.68
N MET A 48 4.64 5.15 -0.76
CA MET A 48 3.91 6.37 -0.42
C MET A 48 4.81 7.42 0.24
N TYR A 49 5.70 7.02 1.14
CA TYR A 49 6.65 7.93 1.78
C TYR A 49 7.59 8.57 0.76
N MET A 50 8.16 7.77 -0.15
CA MET A 50 9.04 8.28 -1.20
C MET A 50 8.34 9.24 -2.15
N GLN A 51 7.05 9.04 -2.42
CA GLN A 51 6.24 10.00 -3.20
C GLN A 51 6.19 11.37 -2.51
N VAL A 52 5.96 11.42 -1.20
CA VAL A 52 5.96 12.69 -0.44
C VAL A 52 7.33 13.34 -0.50
N VAL A 53 8.41 12.57 -0.26
CA VAL A 53 9.78 13.10 -0.32
C VAL A 53 10.09 13.72 -1.70
N ALA A 54 9.69 13.06 -2.78
CA ALA A 54 9.90 13.55 -4.14
C ALA A 54 9.16 14.87 -4.39
N LEU A 55 7.84 14.88 -4.09
CA LEU A 55 7.00 16.06 -4.32
C LEU A 55 7.37 17.25 -3.43
N THR A 56 7.86 16.98 -2.22
CA THR A 56 8.39 18.04 -1.34
C THR A 56 9.66 18.67 -1.92
N LYS A 57 10.56 17.88 -2.49
CA LYS A 57 11.75 18.39 -3.20
C LYS A 57 11.38 19.21 -4.43
N GLU A 58 10.29 18.85 -5.11
CA GLU A 58 9.75 19.63 -6.23
C GLU A 58 8.98 20.88 -5.78
N GLN A 59 8.92 21.17 -4.48
CA GLN A 59 8.20 22.30 -3.89
C GLN A 59 6.69 22.32 -4.24
N ARG A 60 6.07 21.15 -4.40
CA ARG A 60 4.64 21.03 -4.66
C ARG A 60 3.84 21.48 -3.44
N SER A 61 2.65 21.99 -3.67
CA SER A 61 1.76 22.38 -2.57
C SER A 61 1.38 21.18 -1.69
N LEU A 62 1.09 21.43 -0.41
CA LEU A 62 0.66 20.39 0.52
C LEU A 62 -0.62 19.69 0.05
N GLN A 63 -1.49 20.43 -0.64
CA GLN A 63 -2.72 19.91 -1.23
C GLN A 63 -2.42 18.98 -2.41
N ASP A 64 -1.51 19.36 -3.30
CA ASP A 64 -1.08 18.52 -4.42
C ASP A 64 -0.47 17.21 -3.93
N ILE A 65 0.35 17.27 -2.85
CA ILE A 65 0.93 16.08 -2.22
C ILE A 65 -0.18 15.18 -1.67
N GLY A 66 -1.18 15.74 -0.99
CA GLY A 66 -2.34 15.00 -0.50
C GLY A 66 -3.10 14.28 -1.62
N THR A 67 -3.42 14.98 -2.70
CA THR A 67 -4.07 14.43 -3.89
C THR A 67 -3.23 13.32 -4.55
N ALA A 68 -1.92 13.54 -4.65
CA ALA A 68 -1.01 12.53 -5.20
C ALA A 68 -0.95 11.26 -4.35
N LEU A 69 -1.01 11.38 -3.01
CA LEU A 69 -1.09 10.25 -2.09
C LEU A 69 -2.40 9.47 -2.23
N GLU A 70 -3.54 10.16 -2.37
CA GLU A 70 -4.83 9.51 -2.62
C GLU A 70 -4.82 8.71 -3.92
N ASN A 71 -4.35 9.34 -5.00
CA ASN A 71 -4.23 8.70 -6.30
C ASN A 71 -3.28 7.49 -6.27
N LEU A 72 -2.17 7.59 -5.51
CA LEU A 72 -1.25 6.48 -5.35
C LEU A 72 -1.87 5.34 -4.53
N ALA A 73 -2.59 5.65 -3.47
CA ALA A 73 -3.29 4.64 -2.66
C ALA A 73 -4.34 3.88 -3.49
N CYS A 74 -5.14 4.60 -4.27
CA CYS A 74 -6.12 4.00 -5.19
C CYS A 74 -5.45 3.11 -6.25
N ARG A 75 -4.33 3.54 -6.81
CA ARG A 75 -3.56 2.71 -7.77
C ARG A 75 -3.01 1.45 -7.12
N ILE A 76 -2.40 1.55 -5.93
CA ILE A 76 -1.90 0.38 -5.19
C ILE A 76 -3.02 -0.63 -4.98
N TYR A 77 -4.22 -0.17 -4.58
CA TYR A 77 -5.39 -1.02 -4.40
C TYR A 77 -5.82 -1.72 -5.70
N GLN A 78 -5.92 -0.98 -6.80
CA GLN A 78 -6.35 -1.50 -8.09
C GLN A 78 -5.32 -2.47 -8.68
N ASP A 79 -4.03 -2.13 -8.58
CA ASP A 79 -2.93 -2.97 -9.05
C ASP A 79 -2.89 -4.30 -8.29
N ASP A 80 -3.09 -4.28 -6.97
CA ASP A 80 -3.13 -5.49 -6.14
C ASP A 80 -4.26 -6.43 -6.59
N ILE A 81 -5.46 -5.91 -6.82
CA ILE A 81 -6.59 -6.71 -7.33
C ILE A 81 -6.25 -7.30 -8.70
N ALA A 82 -5.71 -6.50 -9.63
CA ALA A 82 -5.39 -6.93 -10.97
C ALA A 82 -4.30 -8.01 -10.97
N ILE A 83 -3.23 -7.82 -10.20
CA ILE A 83 -2.12 -8.76 -10.07
C ILE A 83 -2.61 -10.08 -9.48
N ASN A 84 -3.37 -10.04 -8.38
CA ASN A 84 -3.89 -11.24 -7.74
C ASN A 84 -4.87 -12.00 -8.65
N ARG A 85 -5.67 -11.30 -9.44
CA ARG A 85 -6.53 -11.93 -10.46
C ARG A 85 -5.72 -12.64 -11.54
N GLN A 86 -4.62 -12.05 -12.01
CA GLN A 86 -3.74 -12.71 -12.98
C GLN A 86 -3.04 -13.93 -12.39
N ILE A 87 -2.59 -13.85 -11.12
CA ILE A 87 -2.05 -15.02 -10.40
C ILE A 87 -3.09 -16.15 -10.40
N GLY A 88 -4.36 -15.84 -10.07
CA GLY A 88 -5.45 -16.79 -10.09
C GLY A 88 -5.66 -17.45 -11.45
N ILE A 89 -5.78 -16.64 -12.51
CA ILE A 89 -5.99 -17.12 -13.89
C ILE A 89 -4.84 -18.04 -14.34
N HIS A 90 -3.60 -17.60 -14.15
CA HIS A 90 -2.43 -18.38 -14.57
C HIS A 90 -2.25 -19.64 -13.72
N GLY A 91 -2.48 -19.55 -12.40
CA GLY A 91 -2.39 -20.69 -11.50
C GLY A 91 -3.46 -21.74 -11.79
N ALA A 92 -4.72 -21.33 -11.97
CA ALA A 92 -5.84 -22.22 -12.28
C ALA A 92 -5.62 -22.99 -13.61
N ALA A 93 -5.01 -22.36 -14.60
CA ALA A 93 -4.70 -23.00 -15.88
C ALA A 93 -3.69 -24.17 -15.77
N LEU A 94 -2.95 -24.24 -14.67
CA LEU A 94 -2.01 -25.33 -14.41
C LEU A 94 -2.63 -26.50 -13.63
N LEU A 95 -3.84 -26.34 -13.11
CA LEU A 95 -4.49 -27.37 -12.31
C LEU A 95 -5.32 -28.31 -13.19
N PRO A 96 -5.29 -29.64 -12.91
CA PRO A 96 -6.22 -30.56 -13.55
C PRO A 96 -7.65 -30.34 -13.03
N GLN A 97 -8.66 -30.85 -13.75
CA GLN A 97 -10.09 -30.73 -13.36
C GLN A 97 -10.40 -31.26 -11.95
N GLN A 98 -9.65 -32.23 -11.49
CA GLN A 98 -9.74 -32.77 -10.13
C GLN A 98 -8.34 -32.72 -9.52
N ALA A 99 -8.19 -31.91 -8.48
CA ALA A 99 -6.92 -31.71 -7.78
C ALA A 99 -7.13 -31.70 -6.26
N SER A 100 -6.19 -32.28 -5.54
CA SER A 100 -6.05 -32.07 -4.10
C SER A 100 -5.01 -30.99 -3.87
N ILE A 101 -5.44 -29.86 -3.28
CA ILE A 101 -4.59 -28.67 -3.15
C ILE A 101 -4.29 -28.44 -1.67
N LEU A 102 -2.99 -28.30 -1.36
CA LEU A 102 -2.54 -27.87 -0.05
C LEU A 102 -2.10 -26.39 -0.13
N THR A 103 -2.67 -25.58 0.74
CA THR A 103 -2.24 -24.18 0.90
C THR A 103 -1.81 -23.90 2.33
N HIS A 104 -1.01 -22.86 2.53
CA HIS A 104 -0.48 -22.46 3.83
C HIS A 104 -0.61 -20.96 4.03
N CYS A 105 -0.70 -20.51 5.30
CA CYS A 105 -0.78 -19.14 5.74
C CYS A 105 -2.14 -18.47 5.43
N ASN A 106 -2.28 -17.21 5.80
CA ASN A 106 -3.45 -16.40 5.46
C ASN A 106 -3.42 -16.06 3.97
N ALA A 107 -4.34 -16.64 3.23
CA ALA A 107 -4.54 -16.40 1.80
C ALA A 107 -5.98 -15.99 1.55
N GLY A 108 -6.29 -15.55 0.33
CA GLY A 108 -7.63 -15.11 -0.02
C GLY A 108 -7.86 -13.61 0.20
N THR A 109 -9.10 -13.20 0.12
CA THR A 109 -9.53 -11.80 0.15
C THR A 109 -9.16 -11.06 1.44
N LEU A 110 -9.00 -11.76 2.56
CA LEU A 110 -8.56 -11.15 3.82
C LEU A 110 -7.07 -10.80 3.87
N ALA A 111 -6.28 -11.34 2.94
CA ALA A 111 -4.83 -11.11 2.86
C ALA A 111 -4.42 -10.13 1.73
N THR A 112 -5.37 -9.67 0.93
CA THR A 112 -5.16 -8.83 -0.26
C THR A 112 -6.27 -7.78 -0.37
N CYS A 113 -6.20 -6.93 -1.38
CA CYS A 113 -7.25 -5.95 -1.63
C CYS A 113 -8.52 -6.52 -2.26
N GLY A 114 -8.52 -7.80 -2.66
CA GLY A 114 -9.72 -8.37 -3.28
C GLY A 114 -9.64 -9.86 -3.57
N TRP A 115 -8.91 -10.26 -4.60
CA TRP A 115 -8.98 -11.63 -5.14
C TRP A 115 -8.31 -12.69 -4.28
N GLY A 116 -7.24 -12.36 -3.61
CA GLY A 116 -6.44 -13.29 -2.82
C GLY A 116 -5.41 -14.05 -3.65
N THR A 117 -4.33 -14.47 -3.00
CA THR A 117 -3.18 -15.11 -3.67
C THR A 117 -3.43 -16.58 -3.97
N ALA A 118 -3.02 -17.48 -3.07
CA ALA A 118 -3.18 -18.95 -3.27
C ALA A 118 -4.64 -19.38 -3.40
N LEU A 119 -5.56 -18.83 -2.59
CA LEU A 119 -7.00 -19.15 -2.71
C LEU A 119 -7.65 -18.53 -3.97
N GLY A 120 -7.03 -17.55 -4.58
CA GLY A 120 -7.48 -17.02 -5.87
C GLY A 120 -7.20 -17.96 -7.05
N VAL A 121 -6.36 -18.98 -6.86
CA VAL A 121 -6.05 -20.01 -7.87
C VAL A 121 -7.08 -21.14 -7.84
N VAL A 122 -7.70 -21.39 -6.68
CA VAL A 122 -8.69 -22.45 -6.45
C VAL A 122 -10.09 -21.96 -6.71
#